data_fd4f6c340d4492b79dec62c53e085965
#
_entry.id   fd4f6c340d4492b79dec62c53e085965
#
_cell.length_a   1.000
_cell.length_b   1.000
_cell.length_c   1.000
_cell.angle_alpha   90.00
_cell.angle_beta   90.00
_cell.angle_gamma   90.00
#
_symmetry.space_group_name_H-M   'P 1'
#
loop_
_entity.id
_entity.type
_entity.pdbx_description
1 polymer ?
#
loop_
_entity_poly.entity_id
_entity_poly.type
_entity_poly.pdbx_seq_one_letter_code
_entity_poly.pdbx_strand_id
1 'polypeptide(L)'
;MASGRLGAHISSGASTTSVYNVPVGKTAEVNVTVYNNSGLVNKVSLFRSPTGTPSATHTVQLDTIEITGGYERTAFVMKAGEHLCYKTDQAGTHVVVTGVEYDTLSNEINSQTLITTNTETIVFDNAAAKAGTVNVSIS
;
A
#
# COMPACT_ATOMS: atom_id res chain seq x y z
N MET A 1 -6.74 7.79 18.09
CA MET A 1 -7.05 7.39 16.69
C MET A 1 -6.76 8.57 15.77
N ALA A 2 -5.85 8.40 14.81
CA ALA A 2 -5.66 9.39 13.76
C ALA A 2 -6.61 9.12 12.61
N SER A 3 -7.15 10.17 12.01
CA SER A 3 -8.02 10.07 10.84
C SER A 3 -7.85 11.27 9.92
N GLY A 4 -8.18 11.10 8.65
CA GLY A 4 -8.01 12.12 7.64
C GLY A 4 -6.75 11.89 6.80
N ARG A 5 -5.94 12.93 6.58
CA ARG A 5 -4.69 12.80 5.82
C ARG A 5 -3.60 12.19 6.69
N LEU A 6 -3.15 10.99 6.34
CA LEU A 6 -2.10 10.24 7.04
C LEU A 6 -0.72 10.47 6.42
N GLY A 7 -0.64 10.78 5.13
CA GLY A 7 0.60 11.07 4.44
C GLY A 7 0.38 11.81 3.13
N ALA A 8 1.39 12.53 2.68
CA ALA A 8 1.39 13.19 1.37
C ALA A 8 2.81 13.43 0.89
N HIS A 9 3.03 13.32 -0.42
CA HIS A 9 4.30 13.61 -1.05
C HIS A 9 4.10 14.06 -2.51
N ILE A 10 5.01 14.89 -3.00
CA ILE A 10 5.10 15.26 -4.40
C ILE A 10 6.40 14.70 -4.96
N SER A 11 6.33 13.94 -6.04
CA SER A 11 7.50 13.30 -6.61
C SER A 11 8.50 14.32 -7.16
N SER A 12 9.77 14.06 -6.90
CA SER A 12 10.89 14.88 -7.43
C SER A 12 11.60 14.21 -8.62
N GLY A 13 11.14 13.06 -9.05
CA GLY A 13 11.73 12.29 -10.16
C GLY A 13 11.55 10.78 -9.98
N ALA A 14 12.29 10.00 -10.73
CA ALA A 14 12.20 8.54 -10.79
C ALA A 14 12.81 7.85 -9.56
N SER A 15 12.31 8.14 -8.37
CA SER A 15 12.74 7.50 -7.12
C SER A 15 11.58 6.80 -6.41
N THR A 16 11.92 5.79 -5.63
CA THR A 16 10.95 5.15 -4.74
C THR A 16 10.90 5.90 -3.42
N THR A 17 9.71 6.26 -2.99
CA THR A 17 9.49 7.05 -1.79
C THR A 17 8.44 6.37 -0.90
N SER A 18 8.72 6.27 0.40
CA SER A 18 7.72 5.91 1.41
C SER A 18 6.86 7.14 1.71
N VAL A 19 5.57 7.06 1.44
CA VAL A 19 4.63 8.18 1.68
C VAL A 19 3.90 8.05 3.01
N TYR A 20 3.79 6.84 3.53
CA TYR A 20 3.16 6.57 4.82
C TYR A 20 3.75 5.31 5.46
N ASN A 21 3.92 5.35 6.76
CA ASN A 21 4.33 4.23 7.60
C ASN A 21 3.33 4.08 8.74
N VAL A 22 2.74 2.89 8.85
CA VAL A 22 1.80 2.60 9.95
C VAL A 22 2.57 2.58 11.28
N PRO A 23 2.17 3.39 12.28
CA PRO A 23 2.86 3.43 13.57
C PRO A 23 2.84 2.07 14.28
N VAL A 24 3.82 1.87 15.15
CA VAL A 24 3.87 0.67 16.01
C VAL A 24 2.61 0.61 16.89
N GLY A 25 2.02 -0.58 16.99
CA GLY A 25 0.80 -0.82 17.77
C GLY A 25 -0.48 -0.33 17.10
N LYS A 26 -0.41 0.13 15.84
CA LYS A 26 -1.56 0.58 15.07
C LYS A 26 -1.82 -0.32 13.86
N THR A 27 -3.06 -0.30 13.45
CA THR A 27 -3.54 -0.79 12.16
C THR A 27 -4.14 0.40 11.43
N ALA A 28 -3.97 0.48 10.13
CA ALA A 28 -4.55 1.55 9.35
C ALA A 28 -5.42 1.00 8.22
N GLU A 29 -6.58 1.59 8.04
CA GLU A 29 -7.39 1.44 6.84
C GLU A 29 -7.19 2.69 5.99
N VAL A 30 -6.68 2.52 4.76
CA VAL A 30 -6.17 3.62 3.96
C VAL A 30 -6.78 3.68 2.56
N ASN A 31 -6.84 4.90 2.05
CA ASN A 31 -7.09 5.21 0.65
C ASN A 31 -5.88 5.97 0.10
N VAL A 32 -5.53 5.71 -1.13
CA VAL A 32 -4.45 6.40 -1.84
C VAL A 32 -5.02 7.15 -3.02
N THR A 33 -4.75 8.44 -3.08
CA THR A 33 -5.07 9.27 -4.25
C THR A 33 -3.77 9.71 -4.90
N VAL A 34 -3.68 9.51 -6.19
CA VAL A 34 -2.53 9.90 -7.00
C VAL A 34 -3.01 10.88 -8.07
N TYR A 35 -2.33 12.00 -8.20
CA TYR A 35 -2.63 12.99 -9.23
C TYR A 35 -1.37 13.40 -9.96
N ASN A 36 -1.38 13.24 -11.26
CA ASN A 36 -0.27 13.65 -12.13
C ASN A 36 -0.45 15.09 -12.59
N ASN A 37 0.40 15.98 -12.11
CA ASN A 37 0.43 17.39 -12.48
C ASN A 37 1.64 17.75 -13.37
N SER A 38 2.29 16.75 -13.96
CA SER A 38 3.48 16.98 -14.81
C SER A 38 3.15 17.49 -16.21
N GLY A 39 1.91 17.34 -16.65
CA GLY A 39 1.49 17.62 -18.03
C GLY A 39 1.86 16.53 -19.05
N LEU A 40 2.53 15.47 -18.61
CA LEU A 40 2.96 14.33 -19.42
C LEU A 40 2.36 13.05 -18.85
N VAL A 41 2.29 11.99 -19.66
CA VAL A 41 1.96 10.66 -19.15
C VAL A 41 3.03 10.23 -18.16
N ASN A 42 2.62 9.80 -16.97
CA ASN A 42 3.51 9.32 -15.94
C ASN A 42 3.14 7.91 -15.50
N LYS A 43 4.12 7.04 -15.44
CA LYS A 43 3.94 5.70 -14.91
C LYS A 43 4.17 5.73 -13.39
N VAL A 44 3.17 5.28 -12.66
CA VAL A 44 3.19 5.24 -11.20
C VAL A 44 3.03 3.81 -10.73
N SER A 45 3.91 3.36 -9.86
CA SER A 45 3.82 2.07 -9.18
C SER A 45 3.60 2.28 -7.69
N LEU A 46 2.65 1.54 -7.12
CA LEU A 46 2.33 1.56 -5.70
C LEU A 46 2.76 0.23 -5.06
N PHE A 47 3.36 0.29 -3.88
CA PHE A 47 3.90 -0.87 -3.18
C PHE A 47 3.52 -0.84 -1.70
N ARG A 48 3.29 -2.04 -1.13
CA ARG A 48 3.34 -2.27 0.31
C ARG A 48 4.65 -2.97 0.65
N SER A 49 5.34 -2.48 1.66
CA SER A 49 6.64 -3.03 2.06
C SER A 49 6.79 -3.02 3.58
N PRO A 50 7.41 -4.03 4.19
CA PRO A 50 7.74 -4.00 5.61
C PRO A 50 8.85 -2.99 5.94
N THR A 51 9.50 -2.44 4.92
CA THR A 51 10.54 -1.41 5.05
C THR A 51 10.26 -0.24 4.12
N GLY A 52 10.86 0.91 4.38
CA GLY A 52 10.77 2.07 3.48
C GLY A 52 11.43 1.88 2.12
N THR A 53 12.16 0.78 1.93
CA THR A 53 12.83 0.42 0.67
C THR A 53 12.23 -0.88 0.13
N PRO A 54 11.39 -0.83 -0.90
CA PRO A 54 10.83 -2.03 -1.53
C PRO A 54 11.90 -2.96 -2.09
N SER A 55 11.69 -4.25 -1.93
CA SER A 55 12.53 -5.29 -2.54
C SER A 55 11.66 -6.41 -3.12
N ALA A 56 12.21 -7.16 -4.06
CA ALA A 56 11.52 -8.26 -4.72
C ALA A 56 11.10 -9.39 -3.77
N THR A 57 11.73 -9.50 -2.61
CA THR A 57 11.54 -10.64 -1.68
C THR A 57 10.46 -10.38 -0.64
N HIS A 58 10.13 -9.14 -0.34
CA HIS A 58 9.18 -8.81 0.74
C HIS A 58 8.20 -7.69 0.43
N THR A 59 8.20 -7.20 -0.78
CA THR A 59 7.32 -6.10 -1.21
C THR A 59 6.17 -6.64 -2.03
N VAL A 60 4.95 -6.21 -1.72
CA VAL A 60 3.78 -6.45 -2.54
C VAL A 60 3.53 -5.23 -3.41
N GLN A 61 3.60 -5.40 -4.71
CA GLN A 61 3.17 -4.38 -5.65
C GLN A 61 1.65 -4.35 -5.68
N LEU A 62 1.08 -3.20 -5.36
CA LEU A 62 -0.37 -3.00 -5.36
C LEU A 62 -0.88 -2.67 -6.76
N ASP A 63 -0.15 -1.80 -7.46
CA ASP A 63 -0.60 -1.32 -8.75
C ASP A 63 0.56 -0.77 -9.60
N THR A 64 0.40 -0.80 -10.90
CA THR A 64 1.23 -0.05 -11.85
C THR A 64 0.30 0.55 -12.90
N ILE A 65 0.25 1.85 -12.96
CA ILE A 65 -0.67 2.61 -13.78
C ILE A 65 0.05 3.68 -14.60
N GLU A 66 -0.46 3.95 -15.79
CA GLU A 66 -0.08 5.11 -16.56
C GLU A 66 -1.19 6.15 -16.46
N ILE A 67 -0.86 7.34 -15.95
CA ILE A 67 -1.84 8.37 -15.68
C ILE A 67 -1.47 9.71 -16.33
N THR A 68 -2.50 10.39 -16.83
CA THR A 68 -2.45 11.80 -17.24
C THR A 68 -3.17 12.71 -16.26
N GLY A 69 -3.94 12.16 -15.36
CA GLY A 69 -4.74 12.85 -14.34
C GLY A 69 -4.72 12.12 -13.01
N GLY A 70 -5.88 11.81 -12.46
CA GLY A 70 -6.05 11.19 -11.16
C GLY A 70 -6.24 9.67 -11.19
N TYR A 71 -5.85 9.04 -10.11
CA TYR A 71 -6.11 7.63 -9.79
C TYR A 71 -6.39 7.50 -8.30
N GLU A 72 -7.29 6.63 -7.94
CA GLU A 72 -7.61 6.35 -6.54
C GLU A 72 -7.67 4.84 -6.29
N ARG A 73 -7.00 4.41 -5.24
CA ARG A 73 -7.14 3.05 -4.69
C ARG A 73 -7.70 3.14 -3.28
N THR A 74 -8.82 2.46 -3.07
CA THR A 74 -9.61 2.60 -1.85
C THR A 74 -9.53 1.38 -0.94
N ALA A 75 -9.75 1.63 0.35
CA ALA A 75 -10.12 0.67 1.38
C ALA A 75 -9.26 -0.59 1.46
N PHE A 76 -7.97 -0.44 1.74
CA PHE A 76 -7.15 -1.57 2.12
C PHE A 76 -6.52 -1.37 3.50
N VAL A 77 -6.27 -2.49 4.18
CA VAL A 77 -5.75 -2.51 5.55
C VAL A 77 -4.23 -2.70 5.53
N MET A 78 -3.53 -1.93 6.34
CA MET A 78 -2.08 -2.02 6.57
C MET A 78 -1.79 -2.29 8.05
N LYS A 79 -0.81 -3.15 8.32
CA LYS A 79 -0.38 -3.48 9.68
C LYS A 79 0.70 -2.54 10.19
N ALA A 80 0.92 -2.57 11.50
CA ALA A 80 1.99 -1.83 12.17
C ALA A 80 3.36 -2.06 11.51
N GLY A 81 4.09 -0.99 11.28
CA GLY A 81 5.41 -0.99 10.67
C GLY A 81 5.43 -1.12 9.15
N GLU A 82 4.30 -1.36 8.52
CA GLU A 82 4.22 -1.48 7.07
C GLU A 82 4.26 -0.10 6.39
N HIS A 83 5.01 -0.01 5.29
CA HIS A 83 5.16 1.20 4.50
C HIS A 83 4.31 1.15 3.23
N LEU A 84 3.67 2.26 2.92
CA LEU A 84 3.13 2.51 1.59
C LEU A 84 4.15 3.33 0.80
N CYS A 85 4.65 2.74 -0.25
CA CYS A 85 5.67 3.34 -1.10
C CYS A 85 5.12 3.55 -2.51
N TYR A 86 5.70 4.50 -3.23
CA TYR A 86 5.42 4.69 -4.63
C TYR A 86 6.69 5.00 -5.42
N LYS A 87 6.64 4.78 -6.71
CA LYS A 87 7.66 5.15 -7.67
C LYS A 87 7.00 5.78 -8.88
N THR A 88 7.60 6.83 -9.41
CA THR A 88 7.15 7.49 -10.65
C THR A 88 8.29 7.62 -11.62
N ASP A 89 7.99 7.77 -12.91
CA ASP A 89 9.02 8.03 -13.93
C ASP A 89 9.38 9.51 -14.01
N GLN A 90 8.49 10.40 -13.52
CA GLN A 90 8.67 11.85 -13.63
C GLN A 90 8.30 12.56 -12.32
N ALA A 91 8.83 13.77 -12.17
CA ALA A 91 8.45 14.68 -11.09
C ALA A 91 7.02 15.23 -11.28
N GLY A 92 6.46 15.80 -10.22
CA GLY A 92 5.16 16.48 -10.24
C GLY A 92 3.95 15.58 -10.01
N THR A 93 4.15 14.32 -9.60
CA THR A 93 3.04 13.46 -9.16
C THR A 93 2.78 13.66 -7.68
N HIS A 94 1.54 14.00 -7.37
CA HIS A 94 1.04 14.17 -6.00
C HIS A 94 0.47 12.84 -5.52
N VAL A 95 0.91 12.37 -4.35
CA VAL A 95 0.38 11.17 -3.70
C VAL A 95 -0.12 11.56 -2.33
N VAL A 96 -1.37 11.24 -2.04
CA VAL A 96 -2.01 11.53 -0.76
C VAL A 96 -2.59 10.24 -0.20
N VAL A 97 -2.28 9.96 1.05
CA VAL A 97 -2.84 8.84 1.82
C VAL A 97 -3.81 9.39 2.83
N THR A 98 -5.03 8.92 2.77
CA THR A 98 -6.09 9.25 3.74
C THR A 98 -6.62 7.98 4.39
N GLY A 99 -7.21 8.09 5.56
CA GLY A 99 -7.77 6.93 6.23
C GLY A 99 -7.92 7.09 7.72
N VAL A 100 -7.93 5.97 8.40
CA VAL A 100 -8.10 5.87 9.85
C VAL A 100 -7.05 4.92 10.43
N GLU A 101 -6.38 5.35 11.49
CA GLU A 101 -5.54 4.52 12.34
C GLU A 101 -6.32 4.12 13.59
N TYR A 102 -6.19 2.87 14.00
CA TYR A 102 -6.77 2.36 15.23
C TYR A 102 -5.80 1.40 15.92
N ASP A 103 -6.04 1.09 17.19
CA ASP A 103 -5.19 0.15 17.93
C ASP A 103 -5.27 -1.24 17.30
N THR A 104 -4.11 -1.90 17.15
CA THR A 104 -4.04 -3.25 16.62
C THR A 104 -4.85 -4.21 17.48
N LEU A 105 -5.77 -4.94 16.82
CA LEU A 105 -6.57 -5.97 17.48
C LEU A 105 -5.77 -7.27 17.59
N SER A 106 -5.98 -8.03 18.68
CA SER A 106 -5.29 -9.30 18.91
C SER A 106 -5.60 -10.40 17.88
N ASN A 107 -6.67 -10.22 17.12
CA ASN A 107 -7.12 -11.14 16.06
C ASN A 107 -6.88 -10.58 14.63
N GLU A 108 -6.03 -9.56 14.49
CA GLU A 108 -5.66 -9.02 13.19
C GLU A 108 -4.86 -10.03 12.37
N ILE A 109 -5.18 -10.10 11.08
CA ILE A 109 -4.56 -11.01 10.13
C ILE A 109 -3.84 -10.20 9.06
N ASN A 110 -2.58 -10.53 8.81
CA ASN A 110 -1.85 -9.96 7.69
C ASN A 110 -0.88 -11.01 7.13
N SER A 111 -1.15 -11.46 5.93
CA SER A 111 -0.35 -12.48 5.24
C SER A 111 0.10 -11.98 3.88
N GLN A 112 1.36 -12.23 3.55
CA GLN A 112 1.96 -11.94 2.25
C GLN A 112 2.64 -13.19 1.72
N THR A 113 2.35 -13.54 0.48
CA THR A 113 2.95 -14.70 -0.18
C THR A 113 3.41 -14.33 -1.57
N LEU A 114 4.67 -14.60 -1.89
CA LEU A 114 5.19 -14.49 -3.25
C LEU A 114 4.92 -15.81 -3.96
N ILE A 115 4.13 -15.76 -5.02
CA ILE A 115 3.84 -16.94 -5.85
C ILE A 115 4.91 -17.05 -6.93
N THR A 116 5.72 -18.10 -6.84
CA THR A 116 6.84 -18.34 -7.78
C THR A 116 6.58 -19.48 -8.77
N THR A 117 5.48 -20.20 -8.62
CA THR A 117 5.11 -21.35 -9.44
C THR A 117 3.62 -21.36 -9.75
N ASN A 118 3.22 -22.16 -10.74
CA ASN A 118 1.81 -22.37 -11.09
C ASN A 118 1.10 -23.39 -10.20
N THR A 119 1.53 -23.52 -8.95
CA THR A 119 0.88 -24.41 -7.98
C THR A 119 -0.07 -23.64 -7.09
N GLU A 120 -1.13 -24.31 -6.65
CA GLU A 120 -2.04 -23.76 -5.66
C GLU A 120 -1.29 -23.49 -4.36
N THR A 121 -1.46 -22.29 -3.81
CA THR A 121 -0.78 -21.86 -2.58
C THR A 121 -1.79 -21.31 -1.60
N ILE A 122 -1.78 -21.81 -0.36
CA ILE A 122 -2.58 -21.25 0.73
C ILE A 122 -1.91 -19.97 1.22
N VAL A 123 -2.59 -18.84 1.01
CA VAL A 123 -2.14 -17.52 1.48
C VAL A 123 -2.58 -17.23 2.90
N PHE A 124 -3.75 -17.73 3.27
CA PHE A 124 -4.31 -17.57 4.61
C PHE A 124 -5.21 -18.77 4.94
N ASP A 125 -5.06 -19.30 6.17
CA ASP A 125 -5.90 -20.35 6.71
C ASP A 125 -6.57 -19.85 7.99
N ASN A 126 -7.90 -19.84 7.98
CA ASN A 126 -8.66 -19.36 9.14
C ASN A 126 -8.71 -20.44 10.22
N ALA A 127 -8.37 -20.06 11.44
CA ALA A 127 -8.41 -20.99 12.58
C ALA A 127 -9.82 -21.50 12.83
N ALA A 128 -9.93 -22.76 13.26
CA ALA A 128 -11.20 -23.37 13.62
C ALA A 128 -11.98 -22.52 14.64
N ALA A 129 -13.30 -22.42 14.46
CA ALA A 129 -14.21 -21.61 15.28
C ALA A 129 -13.93 -20.09 15.27
N LYS A 130 -13.17 -19.60 14.31
CA LYS A 130 -12.95 -18.16 14.05
C LYS A 130 -13.67 -17.73 12.79
N ALA A 131 -14.14 -16.49 12.78
CA ALA A 131 -14.61 -15.82 11.57
C ALA A 131 -13.68 -14.65 11.27
N GLY A 132 -13.42 -14.39 10.00
CA GLY A 132 -12.51 -13.33 9.60
C GLY A 132 -13.03 -12.56 8.39
N THR A 133 -12.75 -11.27 8.36
CA THR A 133 -12.89 -10.44 7.16
C THR A 133 -11.52 -10.25 6.55
N VAL A 134 -11.37 -10.57 5.29
CA VAL A 134 -10.07 -10.58 4.59
C VAL A 134 -10.15 -9.73 3.33
N ASN A 135 -9.15 -8.89 3.16
CA ASN A 135 -8.88 -8.18 1.90
C ASN A 135 -7.69 -8.84 1.20
N VAL A 136 -7.85 -9.19 -0.05
CA VAL A 136 -6.81 -9.80 -0.87
C VAL A 136 -6.43 -8.86 -2.00
N SER A 137 -5.13 -8.60 -2.15
CA SER A 137 -4.56 -7.88 -3.28
C SER A 137 -3.64 -8.79 -4.06
N ILE A 138 -3.80 -8.77 -5.37
CA ILE A 138 -2.98 -9.54 -6.32
C ILE A 138 -2.37 -8.56 -7.30
N SER A 139 -1.12 -8.70 -7.53
CA SER A 139 -0.38 -7.87 -8.50
C SER A 139 0.63 -8.69 -9.30
#